data_d8d7aad7a3a808604438977935f7648b
#
_entry.id   d8d7aad7a3a808604438977935f7648b
#
_cell.length_a   1.000
_cell.length_b   1.000
_cell.length_c   1.000
_cell.angle_alpha   90.00
_cell.angle_beta   90.00
_cell.angle_gamma   90.00
#
_symmetry.space_group_name_H-M   'P 1'
#
loop_
_entity.id
_entity.type
_entity.pdbx_description
1 polymer ?
#
loop_
_entity_poly.entity_id
_entity_poly.type
_entity_poly.pdbx_seq_one_letter_code
_entity_poly.pdbx_strand_id
1 'polypeptide(L)'
;MRLLGPLQVRRADGSLIHPREWRTGKTVDLLRLLATRSGEAVSVDEILEALWPNVDEHRGRGSLRNALGQLRKLLGQTAIERQRDGLVLRDAWVDTAALLKLADEARRHARHGRLALAVNVAREAEALHLGEFRAHDPDALWAVPIRENLEARFREMVLDAAEYAVELGWMRDALELGHRALDADTTSERAYRVLMSGFAGLGETERALRTYERCRAVLAEELGIDPSAQSRSLHLEILTSEHHEPPVAPFTGRDRELSTLLTWCAQRRATGTPGVVYLSGPDGSGRTRLVHEAARSLGAEVEVVE
;
A
#
# COMPACT_ATOMS: atom_id res chain seq x y z
N MET A 1 -18.42 1.78 -1.13
CA MET A 1 -18.40 0.34 -1.45
C MET A 1 -16.98 -0.15 -1.34
N ARG A 2 -16.79 -1.36 -0.81
CA ARG A 2 -15.50 -2.06 -0.83
C ARG A 2 -15.62 -3.29 -1.72
N LEU A 3 -14.77 -3.38 -2.71
CA LEU A 3 -14.68 -4.44 -3.71
C LEU A 3 -13.37 -5.22 -3.61
N LEU A 4 -12.37 -4.64 -2.94
CA LEU A 4 -11.08 -5.27 -2.68
C LEU A 4 -11.19 -6.16 -1.44
N GLY A 5 -11.23 -7.48 -1.67
CA GLY A 5 -11.55 -8.48 -0.67
C GLY A 5 -13.05 -8.77 -0.55
N PRO A 6 -13.58 -9.06 0.66
CA PRO A 6 -15.00 -9.31 0.86
C PRO A 6 -15.87 -8.11 0.48
N LEU A 7 -16.89 -8.34 -0.36
CA LEU A 7 -17.81 -7.28 -0.78
C LEU A 7 -18.50 -6.65 0.43
N GLN A 8 -18.38 -5.34 0.55
CA GLN A 8 -19.12 -4.55 1.54
C GLN A 8 -19.76 -3.35 0.87
N VAL A 9 -21.06 -3.25 0.98
CA VAL A 9 -21.85 -2.14 0.42
C VAL A 9 -22.62 -1.46 1.54
N ARG A 10 -22.42 -0.14 1.70
CA ARG A 10 -23.20 0.70 2.61
C ARG A 10 -24.22 1.49 1.81
N ARG A 11 -25.43 1.60 2.34
CA ARG A 11 -26.46 2.50 1.82
C ARG A 11 -26.16 3.95 2.18
N ALA A 12 -26.93 4.87 1.64
CA ALA A 12 -26.81 6.30 1.95
C ALA A 12 -27.02 6.63 3.44
N ASP A 13 -27.84 5.83 4.13
CA ASP A 13 -28.07 5.94 5.58
C ASP A 13 -26.96 5.33 6.46
N GLY A 14 -25.88 4.81 5.83
CA GLY A 14 -24.76 4.18 6.50
C GLY A 14 -24.96 2.69 6.84
N SER A 15 -26.15 2.12 6.70
CA SER A 15 -26.42 0.71 6.96
C SER A 15 -25.70 -0.20 5.95
N LEU A 16 -25.19 -1.35 6.42
CA LEU A 16 -24.61 -2.36 5.54
C LEU A 16 -25.70 -3.19 4.87
N ILE A 17 -25.49 -3.52 3.58
CA ILE A 17 -26.30 -4.51 2.89
C ILE A 17 -25.82 -5.89 3.32
N HIS A 18 -26.73 -6.66 3.93
CA HIS A 18 -26.39 -8.01 4.37
C HIS A 18 -26.31 -8.98 3.18
N PRO A 19 -25.40 -9.98 3.18
CA PRO A 19 -25.26 -10.95 2.10
C PRO A 19 -26.58 -11.63 1.67
N ARG A 20 -27.51 -11.87 2.59
CA ARG A 20 -28.82 -12.48 2.31
C ARG A 20 -29.79 -11.58 1.53
N GLU A 21 -29.54 -10.27 1.45
CA GLU A 21 -30.36 -9.33 0.69
C GLU A 21 -30.07 -9.41 -0.83
N TRP A 22 -28.92 -9.95 -1.20
CA TRP A 22 -28.56 -10.20 -2.59
C TRP A 22 -29.32 -11.41 -3.11
N ARG A 23 -30.27 -11.19 -4.02
CA ARG A 23 -31.09 -12.28 -4.55
C ARG A 23 -30.36 -13.19 -5.53
N THR A 24 -29.43 -12.63 -6.31
CA THR A 24 -28.66 -13.38 -7.31
C THR A 24 -27.22 -12.88 -7.38
N GLY A 25 -26.29 -13.78 -7.71
CA GLY A 25 -24.88 -13.41 -7.98
C GLY A 25 -24.74 -12.41 -9.12
N LYS A 26 -25.57 -12.53 -10.17
CA LYS A 26 -25.55 -11.59 -11.31
C LYS A 26 -25.94 -10.17 -10.92
N THR A 27 -26.77 -9.97 -9.88
CA THR A 27 -27.04 -8.63 -9.32
C THR A 27 -25.81 -8.06 -8.66
N VAL A 28 -25.05 -8.88 -7.93
CA VAL A 28 -23.78 -8.49 -7.30
C VAL A 28 -22.74 -8.13 -8.36
N ASP A 29 -22.63 -8.96 -9.40
CA ASP A 29 -21.67 -8.74 -10.48
C ASP A 29 -22.01 -7.51 -11.34
N LEU A 30 -23.30 -7.22 -11.55
CA LEU A 30 -23.72 -5.97 -12.18
C LEU A 30 -23.26 -4.75 -11.37
N LEU A 31 -23.43 -4.80 -10.04
CA LEU A 31 -22.94 -3.72 -9.19
C LEU A 31 -21.42 -3.56 -9.27
N ARG A 32 -20.67 -4.68 -9.20
CA ARG A 32 -19.21 -4.68 -9.31
C ARG A 32 -18.74 -4.08 -10.64
N LEU A 33 -19.34 -4.53 -11.76
CA LEU A 33 -19.01 -4.03 -13.09
C LEU A 33 -19.23 -2.50 -13.19
N LEU A 34 -20.39 -2.01 -12.74
CA LEU A 34 -20.68 -0.58 -12.74
C LEU A 34 -19.75 0.20 -11.79
N ALA A 35 -19.42 -0.37 -10.64
CA ALA A 35 -18.56 0.28 -9.65
C ALA A 35 -17.10 0.41 -10.12
N THR A 36 -16.58 -0.54 -10.90
CA THR A 36 -15.22 -0.44 -11.44
C THR A 36 -15.07 0.64 -12.52
N ARG A 37 -16.17 1.12 -13.10
CA ARG A 37 -16.18 2.23 -14.07
C ARG A 37 -16.32 3.61 -13.42
N SER A 38 -16.51 3.68 -12.11
CA SER A 38 -16.44 4.90 -11.28
C SER A 38 -17.06 6.15 -11.90
N GLY A 39 -18.36 6.08 -12.24
CA GLY A 39 -19.11 7.22 -12.77
C GLY A 39 -19.15 7.33 -14.30
N GLU A 40 -18.45 6.46 -15.02
CA GLU A 40 -18.57 6.30 -16.46
C GLU A 40 -19.74 5.39 -16.84
N ALA A 41 -20.31 5.62 -18.04
CA ALA A 41 -21.39 4.80 -18.54
C ALA A 41 -20.86 3.45 -19.06
N VAL A 42 -21.44 2.37 -18.60
CA VAL A 42 -21.23 1.02 -19.17
C VAL A 42 -22.38 0.74 -20.10
N SER A 43 -22.09 0.40 -21.37
CA SER A 43 -23.13 0.14 -22.36
C SER A 43 -23.94 -1.11 -22.01
N VAL A 44 -25.21 -1.15 -22.44
CA VAL A 44 -26.05 -2.32 -22.21
C VAL A 44 -25.45 -3.55 -22.86
N ASP A 45 -24.86 -3.42 -24.04
CA ASP A 45 -24.28 -4.54 -24.77
C ASP A 45 -23.04 -5.08 -24.06
N GLU A 46 -22.15 -4.20 -23.54
CA GLU A 46 -21.01 -4.60 -22.69
C GLU A 46 -21.48 -5.33 -21.42
N ILE A 47 -22.55 -4.87 -20.78
CA ILE A 47 -23.12 -5.52 -19.60
C ILE A 47 -23.67 -6.90 -19.95
N LEU A 48 -24.38 -7.05 -21.09
CA LEU A 48 -24.94 -8.31 -21.52
C LEU A 48 -23.85 -9.32 -21.87
N GLU A 49 -22.84 -8.89 -22.61
CA GLU A 49 -21.67 -9.71 -22.96
C GLU A 49 -20.93 -10.19 -21.70
N ALA A 50 -20.68 -9.29 -20.75
CA ALA A 50 -19.98 -9.61 -19.52
C ALA A 50 -20.76 -10.59 -18.60
N LEU A 51 -22.04 -10.35 -18.41
CA LEU A 51 -22.81 -11.06 -17.39
C LEU A 51 -23.70 -12.19 -17.92
N TRP A 52 -24.09 -12.15 -19.20
CA TRP A 52 -24.96 -13.14 -19.83
C TRP A 52 -24.50 -13.54 -21.26
N PRO A 53 -23.21 -13.91 -21.45
CA PRO A 53 -22.64 -14.14 -22.77
C PRO A 53 -23.34 -15.23 -23.60
N ASN A 54 -23.98 -16.20 -22.92
CA ASN A 54 -24.62 -17.35 -23.54
C ASN A 54 -26.17 -17.26 -23.57
N VAL A 55 -26.72 -16.05 -23.39
CA VAL A 55 -28.17 -15.82 -23.33
C VAL A 55 -28.57 -14.94 -24.51
N ASP A 56 -29.68 -15.28 -25.16
CA ASP A 56 -30.20 -14.40 -26.21
C ASP A 56 -30.49 -12.98 -25.69
N GLU A 57 -30.34 -12.00 -26.58
CA GLU A 57 -30.42 -10.59 -26.24
C GLU A 57 -31.72 -10.21 -25.50
N HIS A 58 -32.84 -10.73 -25.95
CA HIS A 58 -34.15 -10.42 -25.39
C HIS A 58 -34.24 -10.88 -23.92
N ARG A 59 -33.81 -12.12 -23.64
CA ARG A 59 -33.78 -12.68 -22.26
C ARG A 59 -32.72 -12.00 -21.42
N GLY A 60 -31.55 -11.71 -22.00
CA GLY A 60 -30.50 -10.95 -21.33
C GLY A 60 -30.97 -9.58 -20.87
N ARG A 61 -31.66 -8.82 -21.74
CA ARG A 61 -32.27 -7.53 -21.38
C ARG A 61 -33.34 -7.66 -20.29
N GLY A 62 -34.11 -8.74 -20.26
CA GLY A 62 -35.04 -9.09 -19.20
C GLY A 62 -34.34 -9.31 -17.85
N SER A 63 -33.27 -10.11 -17.87
CA SER A 63 -32.43 -10.40 -16.71
C SER A 63 -31.76 -9.13 -16.14
N LEU A 64 -31.22 -8.28 -17.02
CA LEU A 64 -30.63 -6.99 -16.66
C LEU A 64 -31.67 -6.06 -16.00
N ARG A 65 -32.90 -6.00 -16.55
CA ARG A 65 -33.98 -5.20 -15.96
C ARG A 65 -34.31 -5.65 -14.52
N ASN A 66 -34.35 -6.97 -14.29
CA ASN A 66 -34.61 -7.54 -12.96
C ASN A 66 -33.47 -7.24 -11.99
N ALA A 67 -32.20 -7.43 -12.41
CA ALA A 67 -31.02 -7.11 -11.61
C ALA A 67 -30.96 -5.62 -11.27
N LEU A 68 -31.21 -4.74 -12.24
CA LEU A 68 -31.27 -3.28 -12.03
C LEU A 68 -32.38 -2.89 -11.05
N GLY A 69 -33.57 -3.51 -11.17
CA GLY A 69 -34.67 -3.29 -10.22
C GLY A 69 -34.30 -3.68 -8.79
N GLN A 70 -33.53 -4.74 -8.60
CA GLN A 70 -33.00 -5.15 -7.30
C GLN A 70 -31.97 -4.15 -6.76
N LEU A 71 -31.00 -3.75 -7.59
CA LEU A 71 -30.00 -2.75 -7.18
C LEU A 71 -30.62 -1.44 -6.74
N ARG A 72 -31.62 -0.95 -7.49
CA ARG A 72 -32.36 0.28 -7.13
C ARG A 72 -33.13 0.16 -5.81
N LYS A 73 -33.64 -1.04 -5.49
CA LYS A 73 -34.28 -1.29 -4.17
C LYS A 73 -33.27 -1.27 -3.03
N LEU A 74 -32.05 -1.78 -3.26
CA LEU A 74 -31.01 -1.87 -2.25
C LEU A 74 -30.27 -0.54 -2.03
N LEU A 75 -29.98 0.18 -3.10
CA LEU A 75 -29.11 1.37 -3.10
C LEU A 75 -29.87 2.70 -3.17
N GLY A 76 -31.15 2.65 -3.56
CA GLY A 76 -31.95 3.84 -3.90
C GLY A 76 -32.16 3.99 -5.40
N GLN A 77 -33.28 4.67 -5.77
CA GLN A 77 -33.70 4.78 -7.18
C GLN A 77 -32.73 5.59 -8.05
N THR A 78 -32.02 6.55 -7.46
CA THR A 78 -31.09 7.45 -8.14
C THR A 78 -29.66 6.91 -8.21
N ALA A 79 -29.33 5.85 -7.46
CA ALA A 79 -27.97 5.31 -7.41
C ALA A 79 -27.45 4.81 -8.76
N ILE A 80 -28.36 4.30 -9.61
CA ILE A 80 -28.01 3.85 -10.97
C ILE A 80 -28.87 4.59 -11.98
N GLU A 81 -28.21 5.49 -12.71
CA GLU A 81 -28.81 6.32 -13.75
C GLU A 81 -28.67 5.66 -15.12
N ARG A 82 -29.70 5.85 -15.97
CA ARG A 82 -29.62 5.47 -17.37
C ARG A 82 -29.18 6.67 -18.21
N GLN A 83 -28.09 6.52 -18.94
CA GLN A 83 -27.58 7.53 -19.86
C GLN A 83 -27.51 6.93 -21.26
N ARG A 84 -28.26 7.51 -22.22
CA ARG A 84 -28.34 7.00 -23.62
C ARG A 84 -28.50 5.47 -23.61
N ASP A 85 -27.47 4.73 -24.06
CA ASP A 85 -27.47 3.28 -24.19
C ASP A 85 -26.79 2.55 -23.02
N GLY A 86 -26.43 3.25 -21.95
CA GLY A 86 -25.65 2.72 -20.83
C GLY A 86 -26.24 2.98 -19.45
N LEU A 87 -25.59 2.40 -18.45
CA LEU A 87 -25.87 2.55 -17.01
C LEU A 87 -24.66 3.17 -16.32
N VAL A 88 -24.91 4.08 -15.39
CA VAL A 88 -23.88 4.76 -14.57
C VAL A 88 -24.22 4.57 -13.10
N LEU A 89 -23.24 4.18 -12.30
CA LEU A 89 -23.32 4.23 -10.85
C LEU A 89 -22.94 5.65 -10.40
N ARG A 90 -23.85 6.34 -9.69
CA ARG A 90 -23.68 7.72 -9.24
C ARG A 90 -23.32 7.80 -7.76
N ASP A 91 -22.60 8.85 -7.43
CA ASP A 91 -22.35 9.32 -6.06
C ASP A 91 -21.86 8.20 -5.10
N ALA A 92 -21.12 7.23 -5.62
CA ALA A 92 -20.60 6.12 -4.86
C ALA A 92 -19.09 6.25 -4.66
N TRP A 93 -18.65 6.26 -3.39
CA TRP A 93 -17.26 6.00 -3.09
C TRP A 93 -16.96 4.50 -3.29
N VAL A 94 -15.91 4.18 -4.06
CA VAL A 94 -15.48 2.81 -4.38
C VAL A 94 -14.00 2.69 -4.11
N ASP A 95 -13.59 1.68 -3.35
CA ASP A 95 -12.19 1.47 -2.94
C ASP A 95 -11.26 1.22 -4.14
N THR A 96 -11.70 0.53 -5.19
CA THR A 96 -10.90 0.32 -6.40
C THR A 96 -10.54 1.63 -7.09
N ALA A 97 -11.51 2.55 -7.23
CA ALA A 97 -11.28 3.87 -7.79
C ALA A 97 -10.40 4.73 -6.87
N ALA A 98 -10.62 4.64 -5.55
CA ALA A 98 -9.80 5.33 -4.56
C ALA A 98 -8.35 4.84 -4.61
N LEU A 99 -8.12 3.53 -4.67
CA LEU A 99 -6.78 2.94 -4.79
C LEU A 99 -6.06 3.43 -6.04
N LEU A 100 -6.69 3.39 -7.20
CA LEU A 100 -6.09 3.86 -8.45
C LEU A 100 -5.74 5.36 -8.39
N LYS A 101 -6.62 6.18 -7.81
CA LYS A 101 -6.37 7.61 -7.58
C LYS A 101 -5.18 7.85 -6.67
N LEU A 102 -5.09 7.13 -5.56
CA LEU A 102 -3.96 7.23 -4.63
C LEU A 102 -2.65 6.74 -5.28
N ALA A 103 -2.68 5.67 -6.07
CA ALA A 103 -1.51 5.22 -6.82
C ALA A 103 -0.99 6.29 -7.79
N ASP A 104 -1.89 6.98 -8.51
CA ASP A 104 -1.51 8.09 -9.38
C ASP A 104 -1.02 9.32 -8.60
N GLU A 105 -1.57 9.56 -7.42
CA GLU A 105 -1.15 10.64 -6.52
C GLU A 105 0.25 10.38 -5.96
N ALA A 106 0.53 9.17 -5.46
CA ALA A 106 1.85 8.76 -5.02
C ALA A 106 2.89 8.97 -6.12
N ARG A 107 2.59 8.51 -7.35
CA ARG A 107 3.46 8.69 -8.51
C ARG A 107 3.69 10.17 -8.86
N ARG A 108 2.66 11.04 -8.74
CA ARG A 108 2.82 12.50 -8.92
C ARG A 108 3.73 13.11 -7.87
N HIS A 109 3.59 12.73 -6.61
CA HIS A 109 4.47 13.21 -5.54
C HIS A 109 5.92 12.82 -5.80
N ALA A 110 6.17 11.56 -6.16
CA ALA A 110 7.51 11.07 -6.47
C ALA A 110 8.17 11.84 -7.62
N ARG A 111 7.45 12.08 -8.72
CA ARG A 111 7.97 12.86 -9.86
C ARG A 111 8.37 14.30 -9.48
N HIS A 112 7.82 14.85 -8.40
CA HIS A 112 8.17 16.17 -7.88
C HIS A 112 9.20 16.11 -6.74
N GLY A 113 9.85 14.96 -6.51
CA GLY A 113 10.83 14.76 -5.45
C GLY A 113 10.25 14.73 -4.04
N ARG A 114 8.91 14.63 -3.90
CA ARG A 114 8.23 14.60 -2.60
C ARG A 114 8.03 13.16 -2.12
N LEU A 115 9.17 12.45 -1.93
CA LEU A 115 9.16 11.01 -1.65
C LEU A 115 8.41 10.65 -0.38
N ALA A 116 8.56 11.43 0.69
CA ALA A 116 7.84 11.20 1.94
C ALA A 116 6.30 11.23 1.77
N LEU A 117 5.79 12.17 0.95
CA LEU A 117 4.37 12.20 0.63
C LEU A 117 3.95 11.01 -0.25
N ALA A 118 4.82 10.59 -1.18
CA ALA A 118 4.55 9.42 -2.00
C ALA A 118 4.40 8.14 -1.15
N VAL A 119 5.29 7.93 -0.18
CA VAL A 119 5.22 6.79 0.77
C VAL A 119 3.94 6.84 1.60
N ASN A 120 3.60 8.01 2.17
CA ASN A 120 2.39 8.15 2.98
C ASN A 120 1.11 7.85 2.18
N VAL A 121 1.00 8.39 0.97
CA VAL A 121 -0.15 8.11 0.08
C VAL A 121 -0.22 6.63 -0.32
N ALA A 122 0.93 5.98 -0.55
CA ALA A 122 0.97 4.55 -0.83
C ALA A 122 0.48 3.71 0.37
N ARG A 123 0.80 4.10 1.60
CA ARG A 123 0.27 3.45 2.81
C ARG A 123 -1.25 3.64 2.98
N GLU A 124 -1.78 4.81 2.63
CA GLU A 124 -3.23 5.02 2.60
C GLU A 124 -3.91 4.07 1.59
N ALA A 125 -3.32 3.90 0.41
CA ALA A 125 -3.82 2.97 -0.59
C ALA A 125 -3.70 1.50 -0.14
N GLU A 126 -2.60 1.13 0.54
CA GLU A 126 -2.42 -0.20 1.12
C GLU A 126 -3.52 -0.54 2.12
N ALA A 127 -3.93 0.40 2.97
CA ALA A 127 -5.03 0.22 3.92
C ALA A 127 -6.40 -0.02 3.26
N LEU A 128 -6.55 0.30 1.97
CA LEU A 128 -7.75 -0.03 1.19
C LEU A 128 -7.71 -1.44 0.61
N HIS A 129 -6.53 -2.01 0.38
CA HIS A 129 -6.34 -3.32 -0.27
C HIS A 129 -6.51 -4.47 0.73
N LEU A 130 -7.77 -4.82 1.01
CA LEU A 130 -8.10 -5.92 1.93
C LEU A 130 -8.10 -7.30 1.26
N GLY A 131 -7.77 -7.38 -0.02
CA GLY A 131 -7.71 -8.58 -0.84
C GLY A 131 -8.01 -8.29 -2.31
N GLU A 132 -7.90 -9.32 -3.14
CA GLU A 132 -8.13 -9.20 -4.58
C GLU A 132 -9.56 -8.79 -4.94
N PHE A 133 -9.70 -8.09 -6.05
CA PHE A 133 -10.98 -7.92 -6.72
C PHE A 133 -11.46 -9.26 -7.30
N ARG A 134 -12.66 -9.70 -6.90
CA ARG A 134 -13.26 -10.94 -7.39
C ARG A 134 -14.69 -10.72 -7.84
N ALA A 135 -15.10 -11.32 -8.96
CA ALA A 135 -16.49 -11.46 -9.30
C ALA A 135 -17.19 -12.43 -8.33
N HIS A 136 -18.53 -12.44 -8.32
CA HIS A 136 -19.29 -13.45 -7.59
C HIS A 136 -19.14 -14.82 -8.26
N ASP A 137 -19.15 -14.84 -9.59
CA ASP A 137 -18.85 -16.00 -10.41
C ASP A 137 -17.31 -16.12 -10.55
N PRO A 138 -16.67 -17.18 -10.03
CA PRO A 138 -15.22 -17.32 -10.10
C PRO A 138 -14.69 -17.43 -11.54
N ASP A 139 -15.50 -17.91 -12.48
CA ASP A 139 -15.14 -18.08 -13.88
C ASP A 139 -15.48 -16.86 -14.76
N ALA A 140 -15.82 -15.72 -14.12
CA ALA A 140 -16.21 -14.51 -14.82
C ALA A 140 -15.02 -13.85 -15.55
N LEU A 141 -14.90 -14.11 -16.85
CA LEU A 141 -13.81 -13.59 -17.69
C LEU A 141 -13.72 -12.06 -17.69
N TRP A 142 -14.86 -11.35 -17.59
CA TRP A 142 -14.89 -9.90 -17.55
C TRP A 142 -14.11 -9.29 -16.34
N ALA A 143 -14.02 -10.05 -15.25
CA ALA A 143 -13.33 -9.58 -14.03
C ALA A 143 -11.81 -9.76 -14.09
N VAL A 144 -11.29 -10.61 -14.97
CA VAL A 144 -9.85 -10.92 -15.07
C VAL A 144 -9.01 -9.67 -15.38
N PRO A 145 -9.28 -8.92 -16.46
CA PRO A 145 -8.45 -7.75 -16.78
C PRO A 145 -8.55 -6.63 -15.72
N ILE A 146 -9.70 -6.53 -15.07
CA ILE A 146 -9.88 -5.55 -13.97
C ILE A 146 -9.01 -5.93 -12.78
N ARG A 147 -9.05 -7.21 -12.36
CA ARG A 147 -8.23 -7.73 -11.28
C ARG A 147 -6.75 -7.57 -11.58
N GLU A 148 -6.30 -8.00 -12.75
CA GLU A 148 -4.90 -7.91 -13.16
C GLU A 148 -4.38 -6.47 -13.16
N ASN A 149 -5.19 -5.52 -13.65
CA ASN A 149 -4.84 -4.10 -13.63
C ASN A 149 -4.71 -3.57 -12.19
N LEU A 150 -5.69 -3.86 -11.33
CA LEU A 150 -5.68 -3.41 -9.94
C LEU A 150 -4.47 -3.97 -9.18
N GLU A 151 -4.20 -5.27 -9.34
CA GLU A 151 -3.06 -5.93 -8.70
C GLU A 151 -1.71 -5.41 -9.24
N ALA A 152 -1.58 -5.20 -10.54
CA ALA A 152 -0.37 -4.65 -11.13
C ALA A 152 -0.09 -3.23 -10.61
N ARG A 153 -1.13 -2.37 -10.58
CA ARG A 153 -1.02 -0.99 -10.09
C ARG A 153 -0.69 -0.94 -8.60
N PHE A 154 -1.30 -1.82 -7.81
CA PHE A 154 -1.03 -1.92 -6.38
C PHE A 154 0.41 -2.38 -6.11
N ARG A 155 0.85 -3.47 -6.77
CA ARG A 155 2.22 -3.99 -6.61
C ARG A 155 3.28 -2.96 -6.98
N GLU A 156 3.11 -2.29 -8.14
CA GLU A 156 4.04 -1.25 -8.57
C GLU A 156 4.12 -0.11 -7.55
N MET A 157 2.98 0.37 -7.07
CA MET A 157 2.93 1.45 -6.07
C MET A 157 3.61 1.06 -4.76
N VAL A 158 3.35 -0.15 -4.24
CA VAL A 158 3.96 -0.64 -2.98
C VAL A 158 5.48 -0.75 -3.15
N LEU A 159 5.93 -1.29 -4.27
CA LEU A 159 7.35 -1.48 -4.56
C LEU A 159 8.09 -0.15 -4.73
N ASP A 160 7.49 0.79 -5.47
CA ASP A 160 8.04 2.14 -5.60
C ASP A 160 8.13 2.84 -4.23
N ALA A 161 7.08 2.74 -3.42
CA ALA A 161 7.07 3.32 -2.07
C ALA A 161 8.14 2.68 -1.15
N ALA A 162 8.38 1.38 -1.30
CA ALA A 162 9.43 0.68 -0.57
C ALA A 162 10.84 1.19 -0.96
N GLU A 163 11.09 1.43 -2.24
CA GLU A 163 12.34 2.03 -2.72
C GLU A 163 12.51 3.47 -2.21
N TYR A 164 11.44 4.28 -2.26
CA TYR A 164 11.47 5.64 -1.71
C TYR A 164 11.72 5.65 -0.20
N ALA A 165 11.18 4.69 0.54
CA ALA A 165 11.45 4.55 1.96
C ALA A 165 12.94 4.26 2.24
N VAL A 166 13.62 3.46 1.40
CA VAL A 166 15.07 3.25 1.47
C VAL A 166 15.80 4.57 1.23
N GLU A 167 15.44 5.34 0.18
CA GLU A 167 16.07 6.63 -0.13
C GLU A 167 15.91 7.65 1.01
N LEU A 168 14.79 7.61 1.71
CA LEU A 168 14.49 8.49 2.86
C LEU A 168 15.18 8.03 4.15
N GLY A 169 15.79 6.86 4.19
CA GLY A 169 16.31 6.26 5.41
C GLY A 169 15.23 5.68 6.33
N TRP A 170 14.01 5.51 5.86
CA TRP A 170 12.89 4.92 6.60
C TRP A 170 12.93 3.39 6.52
N MET A 171 13.97 2.80 7.12
CA MET A 171 14.29 1.39 6.94
C MET A 171 13.20 0.43 7.42
N ARG A 172 12.47 0.77 8.50
CA ARG A 172 11.35 -0.05 8.98
C ARG A 172 10.20 -0.07 7.97
N ASP A 173 9.83 1.11 7.44
CA ASP A 173 8.82 1.22 6.38
C ASP A 173 9.23 0.46 5.12
N ALA A 174 10.51 0.59 4.74
CA ALA A 174 11.06 -0.14 3.60
C ALA A 174 10.92 -1.66 3.77
N LEU A 175 11.20 -2.19 4.97
CA LEU A 175 11.04 -3.62 5.26
C LEU A 175 9.59 -4.07 5.20
N GLU A 176 8.66 -3.33 5.80
CA GLU A 176 7.23 -3.66 5.76
C GLU A 176 6.70 -3.69 4.32
N LEU A 177 6.95 -2.62 3.56
CA LEU A 177 6.53 -2.52 2.16
C LEU A 177 7.24 -3.53 1.27
N GLY A 178 8.53 -3.80 1.52
CA GLY A 178 9.31 -4.81 0.80
C GLY A 178 8.77 -6.23 1.02
N HIS A 179 8.39 -6.59 2.24
CA HIS A 179 7.73 -7.87 2.51
C HIS A 179 6.38 -7.95 1.81
N ARG A 180 5.59 -6.87 1.87
CA ARG A 180 4.30 -6.80 1.17
C ARG A 180 4.44 -6.98 -0.35
N ALA A 181 5.52 -6.42 -0.93
CA ALA A 181 5.82 -6.61 -2.35
C ALA A 181 6.18 -8.07 -2.67
N LEU A 182 6.94 -8.77 -1.80
CA LEU A 182 7.26 -10.19 -1.97
C LEU A 182 6.05 -11.11 -1.77
N ASP A 183 5.11 -10.76 -0.89
CA ASP A 183 3.85 -11.51 -0.73
C ASP A 183 3.04 -11.52 -2.04
N ALA A 184 3.16 -10.43 -2.83
CA ALA A 184 2.48 -10.30 -4.10
C ALA A 184 3.26 -10.87 -5.29
N ASP A 185 4.59 -10.90 -5.23
CA ASP A 185 5.49 -11.45 -6.24
C ASP A 185 6.79 -11.96 -5.60
N THR A 186 6.87 -13.27 -5.40
CA THR A 186 8.01 -13.95 -4.77
C THR A 186 9.31 -13.84 -5.57
N THR A 187 9.22 -13.53 -6.88
CA THR A 187 10.37 -13.42 -7.78
C THR A 187 10.91 -12.00 -7.95
N SER A 188 10.30 -11.01 -7.29
CA SER A 188 10.64 -9.60 -7.43
C SER A 188 12.03 -9.26 -6.87
N GLU A 189 13.05 -9.21 -7.73
CA GLU A 189 14.39 -8.78 -7.32
C GLU A 189 14.44 -7.37 -6.71
N ARG A 190 13.57 -6.46 -7.19
CA ARG A 190 13.47 -5.11 -6.61
C ARG A 190 13.09 -5.17 -5.14
N ALA A 191 12.09 -6.00 -4.79
CA ALA A 191 11.67 -6.19 -3.41
C ALA A 191 12.78 -6.81 -2.54
N TYR A 192 13.51 -7.79 -3.07
CA TYR A 192 14.67 -8.34 -2.36
C TYR A 192 15.75 -7.28 -2.13
N ARG A 193 16.06 -6.41 -3.10
CA ARG A 193 17.01 -5.30 -2.90
C ARG A 193 16.55 -4.32 -1.82
N VAL A 194 15.26 -3.97 -1.80
CA VAL A 194 14.68 -3.14 -0.73
C VAL A 194 14.92 -3.78 0.65
N LEU A 195 14.62 -5.07 0.79
CA LEU A 195 14.81 -5.79 2.06
C LEU A 195 16.30 -5.86 2.45
N MET A 196 17.20 -6.13 1.49
CA MET A 196 18.65 -6.11 1.72
C MET A 196 19.11 -4.75 2.24
N SER A 197 18.71 -3.66 1.56
CA SER A 197 19.02 -2.28 1.97
C SER A 197 18.42 -1.94 3.31
N GLY A 198 17.17 -2.33 3.55
CA GLY A 198 16.47 -2.10 4.81
C GLY A 198 17.15 -2.77 6.01
N PHE A 199 17.51 -4.06 5.88
CA PHE A 199 18.25 -4.78 6.92
C PHE A 199 19.67 -4.22 7.11
N ALA A 200 20.39 -3.93 6.04
CA ALA A 200 21.72 -3.32 6.11
C ALA A 200 21.68 -1.95 6.80
N GLY A 201 20.68 -1.12 6.46
CA GLY A 201 20.48 0.20 7.07
C GLY A 201 20.12 0.17 8.57
N LEU A 202 19.59 -0.96 9.06
CA LEU A 202 19.37 -1.20 10.49
C LEU A 202 20.57 -1.87 11.19
N GLY A 203 21.68 -2.13 10.48
CA GLY A 203 22.84 -2.85 11.00
C GLY A 203 22.65 -4.37 11.07
N GLU A 204 21.58 -4.92 10.48
CA GLU A 204 21.25 -6.34 10.47
C GLU A 204 21.87 -7.05 9.26
N THR A 205 23.21 -6.91 9.09
CA THR A 205 23.97 -7.37 7.93
C THR A 205 23.73 -8.86 7.61
N GLU A 206 23.70 -9.72 8.64
CA GLU A 206 23.45 -11.15 8.44
C GLU A 206 22.08 -11.42 7.78
N ARG A 207 21.03 -10.67 8.18
CA ARG A 207 19.70 -10.79 7.56
C ARG A 207 19.69 -10.28 6.12
N ALA A 208 20.40 -9.20 5.84
CA ALA A 208 20.57 -8.68 4.48
C ALA A 208 21.22 -9.73 3.56
N LEU A 209 22.30 -10.37 4.00
CA LEU A 209 22.98 -11.42 3.25
C LEU A 209 22.12 -12.67 3.05
N ARG A 210 21.40 -13.13 4.08
CA ARG A 210 20.43 -14.23 3.94
C ARG A 210 19.30 -13.88 2.97
N THR A 211 18.90 -12.61 2.90
CA THR A 211 17.88 -12.15 1.95
C THR A 211 18.37 -12.29 0.50
N TYR A 212 19.65 -11.99 0.23
CA TYR A 212 20.25 -12.24 -1.08
C TYR A 212 20.28 -13.72 -1.44
N GLU A 213 20.70 -14.60 -0.51
CA GLU A 213 20.72 -16.04 -0.76
C GLU A 213 19.32 -16.59 -1.05
N ARG A 214 18.30 -16.08 -0.36
CA ARG A 214 16.90 -16.43 -0.65
C ARG A 214 16.49 -15.96 -2.04
N CYS A 215 16.84 -14.74 -2.42
CA CYS A 215 16.58 -14.21 -3.76
C CYS A 215 17.18 -15.12 -4.82
N ARG A 216 18.46 -15.49 -4.66
CA ARG A 216 19.17 -16.37 -5.61
C ARG A 216 18.50 -17.73 -5.73
N ALA A 217 18.12 -18.34 -4.60
CA ALA A 217 17.46 -19.64 -4.59
C ALA A 217 16.10 -19.60 -5.31
N VAL A 218 15.26 -18.60 -5.01
CA VAL A 218 13.94 -18.45 -5.64
C VAL A 218 14.05 -18.21 -7.14
N LEU A 219 14.97 -17.33 -7.58
CA LEU A 219 15.16 -17.06 -9.02
C LEU A 219 15.67 -18.28 -9.78
N ALA A 220 16.58 -19.06 -9.17
CA ALA A 220 17.07 -20.28 -9.78
C ALA A 220 15.99 -21.37 -9.86
N GLU A 221 15.17 -21.52 -8.83
CA GLU A 221 14.12 -22.54 -8.75
C GLU A 221 12.92 -22.21 -9.67
N GLU A 222 12.41 -20.96 -9.61
CA GLU A 222 11.19 -20.58 -10.32
C GLU A 222 11.44 -20.12 -11.76
N LEU A 223 12.57 -19.47 -12.02
CA LEU A 223 12.86 -18.85 -13.33
C LEU A 223 14.10 -19.45 -14.03
N GLY A 224 14.93 -20.22 -13.33
CA GLY A 224 16.17 -20.78 -13.89
C GLY A 224 17.24 -19.73 -14.21
N ILE A 225 17.24 -18.59 -13.50
CA ILE A 225 18.17 -17.47 -13.74
C ILE A 225 18.94 -17.09 -12.49
N ASP A 226 20.09 -16.44 -12.68
CA ASP A 226 20.87 -15.82 -11.60
C ASP A 226 20.36 -14.40 -11.30
N PRO A 227 20.61 -13.86 -10.08
CA PRO A 227 20.31 -12.47 -9.75
C PRO A 227 20.97 -11.48 -10.71
N SER A 228 20.30 -10.36 -10.95
CA SER A 228 20.78 -9.26 -11.79
C SER A 228 22.09 -8.66 -11.28
N ALA A 229 22.80 -7.91 -12.15
CA ALA A 229 24.02 -7.20 -11.77
C ALA A 229 23.77 -6.23 -10.59
N GLN A 230 22.60 -5.58 -10.54
CA GLN A 230 22.24 -4.67 -9.45
C GLN A 230 22.15 -5.39 -8.10
N SER A 231 21.49 -6.55 -8.05
CA SER A 231 21.36 -7.35 -6.84
C SER A 231 22.71 -7.89 -6.36
N ARG A 232 23.57 -8.31 -7.30
CA ARG A 232 24.95 -8.76 -6.98
C ARG A 232 25.82 -7.62 -6.47
N SER A 233 25.72 -6.42 -7.07
CA SER A 233 26.48 -5.25 -6.59
C SER A 233 26.08 -4.86 -5.18
N LEU A 234 24.78 -4.79 -4.89
CA LEU A 234 24.29 -4.49 -3.54
C LEU A 234 24.78 -5.55 -2.52
N HIS A 235 24.76 -6.83 -2.89
CA HIS A 235 25.29 -7.89 -2.05
C HIS A 235 26.79 -7.68 -1.73
N LEU A 236 27.60 -7.34 -2.73
CA LEU A 236 29.03 -7.04 -2.54
C LEU A 236 29.24 -5.80 -1.67
N GLU A 237 28.44 -4.76 -1.87
CA GLU A 237 28.48 -3.55 -1.03
C GLU A 237 28.20 -3.89 0.44
N ILE A 238 27.19 -4.70 0.71
CA ILE A 238 26.84 -5.12 2.07
C ILE A 238 27.96 -5.97 2.69
N LEU A 239 28.57 -6.90 1.93
CA LEU A 239 29.71 -7.71 2.39
C LEU A 239 30.96 -6.86 2.72
N THR A 240 31.21 -5.82 1.91
CA THR A 240 32.40 -4.97 2.09
C THR A 240 32.17 -3.85 3.10
N SER A 241 30.92 -3.55 3.41
CA SER A 241 30.52 -2.54 4.43
C SER A 241 30.72 -3.04 5.86
N GLU A 242 31.40 -4.18 6.07
CA GLU A 242 31.84 -4.59 7.39
C GLU A 242 32.65 -3.42 8.01
N HIS A 243 32.02 -2.69 8.93
CA HIS A 243 32.59 -1.56 9.71
C HIS A 243 32.39 -0.12 9.16
N HIS A 244 31.45 0.14 8.27
CA HIS A 244 31.01 1.52 8.12
C HIS A 244 29.71 1.70 8.95
N GLU A 245 29.86 2.27 10.15
CA GLU A 245 28.76 3.02 10.78
C GLU A 245 28.19 3.95 9.69
N PRO A 246 26.86 3.94 9.39
CA PRO A 246 26.32 4.81 8.36
C PRO A 246 26.82 6.22 8.62
N PRO A 247 27.27 6.99 7.61
CA PRO A 247 27.68 8.36 7.80
C PRO A 247 26.48 9.11 8.36
N VAL A 248 26.46 9.25 9.67
CA VAL A 248 25.44 10.02 10.38
C VAL A 248 25.58 11.42 9.84
N ALA A 249 24.64 11.82 8.97
CA ALA A 249 24.65 13.19 8.48
C ALA A 249 24.85 14.10 9.69
N PRO A 250 25.82 15.04 9.67
CA PRO A 250 26.18 15.78 10.87
C PRO A 250 24.93 16.40 11.46
N PHE A 251 24.77 16.21 12.78
CA PHE A 251 23.69 16.86 13.51
C PHE A 251 23.95 18.35 13.50
N THR A 252 23.13 19.12 12.80
CA THR A 252 23.32 20.55 12.61
C THR A 252 22.06 21.33 12.97
N GLY A 253 22.23 22.52 13.49
CA GLY A 253 21.15 23.50 13.67
C GLY A 253 20.32 23.37 14.95
N ARG A 254 20.70 22.48 15.91
CA ARG A 254 20.04 22.33 17.21
C ARG A 254 21.03 22.13 18.35
N ASP A 255 22.18 22.78 18.26
CA ASP A 255 23.24 22.64 19.23
C ASP A 255 22.84 23.16 20.63
N ARG A 256 21.94 24.14 20.68
CA ARG A 256 21.40 24.68 21.92
C ARG A 256 20.49 23.71 22.64
N GLU A 257 19.54 23.10 21.90
CA GLU A 257 18.61 22.14 22.45
C GLU A 257 19.34 20.87 22.89
N LEU A 258 20.30 20.39 22.08
CA LEU A 258 21.14 19.25 22.43
C LEU A 258 21.95 19.54 23.69
N SER A 259 22.63 20.67 23.75
CA SER A 259 23.41 21.12 24.93
C SER A 259 22.54 21.22 26.19
N THR A 260 21.32 21.77 26.07
CA THR A 260 20.38 21.87 27.18
C THR A 260 19.98 20.49 27.70
N LEU A 261 19.67 19.56 26.78
CA LEU A 261 19.31 18.19 27.12
C LEU A 261 20.44 17.44 27.79
N LEU A 262 21.65 17.52 27.25
CA LEU A 262 22.86 16.92 27.83
C LEU A 262 23.20 17.47 29.20
N THR A 263 23.10 18.79 29.40
CA THR A 263 23.33 19.46 30.69
C THR A 263 22.32 18.99 31.74
N TRP A 264 21.04 18.89 31.36
CA TRP A 264 20.00 18.39 32.25
C TRP A 264 20.27 16.94 32.67
N CYS A 265 20.62 16.06 31.71
CA CYS A 265 20.96 14.67 31.96
C CYS A 265 22.20 14.57 32.91
N ALA A 266 23.24 15.36 32.68
CA ALA A 266 24.44 15.36 33.50
C ALA A 266 24.15 15.79 34.96
N GLN A 267 23.28 16.80 35.17
CA GLN A 267 22.84 17.21 36.50
C GLN A 267 22.09 16.10 37.25
N ARG A 268 21.17 15.40 36.54
CA ARG A 268 20.42 14.29 37.14
C ARG A 268 21.32 13.09 37.49
N ARG A 269 22.28 12.81 36.63
CA ARG A 269 23.28 11.75 36.88
C ARG A 269 24.13 12.10 38.11
N ALA A 270 24.56 13.34 38.24
CA ALA A 270 25.36 13.79 39.41
C ALA A 270 24.58 13.72 40.72
N THR A 271 23.25 13.89 40.70
CA THR A 271 22.39 13.81 41.88
C THR A 271 21.78 12.42 42.13
N GLY A 272 21.98 11.46 41.21
CA GLY A 272 21.39 10.13 41.29
C GLY A 272 19.85 10.10 41.23
N THR A 273 19.23 11.18 40.73
CA THR A 273 17.77 11.32 40.70
C THR A 273 17.23 11.02 39.32
N PRO A 274 16.27 10.06 39.17
CA PRO A 274 15.64 9.81 37.89
C PRO A 274 14.85 11.05 37.43
N GLY A 275 14.66 11.16 36.11
CA GLY A 275 13.89 12.25 35.52
C GLY A 275 13.38 11.90 34.15
N VAL A 276 12.30 12.56 33.71
CA VAL A 276 11.69 12.40 32.39
C VAL A 276 11.73 13.76 31.69
N VAL A 277 12.13 13.75 30.43
CA VAL A 277 12.10 14.94 29.57
C VAL A 277 11.08 14.73 28.46
N TYR A 278 10.20 15.69 28.29
CA TYR A 278 9.25 15.72 27.20
C TYR A 278 9.71 16.69 26.11
N LEU A 279 9.83 16.20 24.88
CA LEU A 279 10.11 17.03 23.70
C LEU A 279 8.83 17.26 22.91
N SER A 280 8.41 18.51 22.80
CA SER A 280 7.25 18.91 22.01
C SER A 280 7.66 19.75 20.81
N GLY A 281 6.90 19.66 19.74
CA GLY A 281 7.13 20.45 18.52
C GLY A 281 6.30 19.90 17.36
N PRO A 282 6.20 20.62 16.24
CA PRO A 282 5.47 20.18 15.06
C PRO A 282 6.11 18.94 14.42
N ASP A 283 5.32 18.17 13.67
CA ASP A 283 5.82 17.00 12.96
C ASP A 283 6.92 17.38 11.95
N GLY A 284 7.91 16.49 11.80
CA GLY A 284 9.09 16.77 10.97
C GLY A 284 10.11 17.72 11.60
N SER A 285 9.89 18.19 12.84
CA SER A 285 10.81 19.10 13.52
C SER A 285 12.12 18.45 14.01
N GLY A 286 12.36 17.15 13.75
CA GLY A 286 13.58 16.44 14.11
C GLY A 286 13.71 16.09 15.60
N ARG A 287 12.60 15.96 16.33
CA ARG A 287 12.56 15.56 17.74
C ARG A 287 13.24 14.21 17.97
N THR A 288 12.83 13.19 17.23
CA THR A 288 13.40 11.83 17.30
C THR A 288 14.91 11.84 17.09
N ARG A 289 15.38 12.60 16.08
CA ARG A 289 16.82 12.72 15.81
C ARG A 289 17.59 13.40 16.95
N LEU A 290 17.02 14.45 17.56
CA LEU A 290 17.61 15.13 18.73
C LEU A 290 17.76 14.16 19.90
N VAL A 291 16.74 13.34 20.17
CA VAL A 291 16.76 12.31 21.22
C VAL A 291 17.83 11.26 20.96
N HIS A 292 17.91 10.75 19.73
CA HIS A 292 18.93 9.77 19.37
C HIS A 292 20.35 10.33 19.47
N GLU A 293 20.57 11.60 19.09
CA GLU A 293 21.86 12.24 19.21
C GLU A 293 22.27 12.46 20.68
N ALA A 294 21.31 12.86 21.52
CA ALA A 294 21.54 12.97 22.97
C ALA A 294 21.83 11.59 23.60
N ALA A 295 21.05 10.56 23.26
CA ALA A 295 21.26 9.21 23.75
C ALA A 295 22.64 8.64 23.34
N ARG A 296 23.05 8.88 22.09
CA ARG A 296 24.39 8.49 21.59
C ARG A 296 25.49 9.17 22.40
N SER A 297 25.33 10.48 22.70
CA SER A 297 26.29 11.24 23.47
C SER A 297 26.39 10.83 24.95
N LEU A 298 25.33 10.24 25.50
CA LEU A 298 25.22 9.82 26.90
C LEU A 298 25.56 8.34 27.13
N GLY A 299 25.69 7.54 26.08
CA GLY A 299 25.95 6.11 26.17
C GLY A 299 24.71 5.28 26.55
N ALA A 300 24.90 3.98 26.85
CA ALA A 300 23.82 2.99 27.04
C ALA A 300 22.92 3.18 28.27
N GLU A 301 22.97 4.30 28.97
CA GLU A 301 22.21 4.52 30.22
C GLU A 301 20.92 5.34 30.02
N VAL A 302 20.46 5.52 28.76
CA VAL A 302 19.25 6.29 28.45
C VAL A 302 18.28 5.41 27.69
N GLU A 303 17.10 5.19 28.27
CA GLU A 303 15.99 4.56 27.61
C GLU A 303 15.15 5.61 26.87
N VAL A 304 14.96 5.41 25.57
CA VAL A 304 14.12 6.27 24.74
C VAL A 304 12.78 5.57 24.56
N VAL A 305 11.71 6.23 25.04
CA VAL A 305 10.33 5.76 24.85
C VAL A 305 9.66 6.72 23.86
N GLU A 306 9.21 6.19 22.73
CA GLU A 306 8.46 6.92 21.67
C GLU A 306 6.96 6.89 21.90
#